data_3e836119bf11f08bb8f58d9f19200534
#
_entry.id   3e836119bf11f08bb8f58d9f19200534
#
_cell.length_a   1.000
_cell.length_b   1.000
_cell.length_c   1.000
_cell.angle_alpha   90.00
_cell.angle_beta   90.00
_cell.angle_gamma   90.00
#
_symmetry.space_group_name_H-M   'P 1'
#
loop_
_entity.id
_entity.type
_entity.pdbx_description
1 polymer ?
#
loop_
_entity_poly.entity_id
_entity_poly.type
_entity_poly.pdbx_seq_one_letter_code
_entity_poly.pdbx_strand_id
1 'polypeptide(L)'
;MRLLPIALACVFVALSLSAAPTGADGRGAMFVGDAPPAAIRARVLRLVNEARSRSRRCGGERYAPVAPLAPSQLLNEAAYRHARDMARHSFFDHAGRDGSQPKQRVARLGYRSRLTGENIAFGPESAEEVVAGWLASPGHCANIMEPRIQEMGIGFAVGRSRGAIYWVQTLAWPRP
;
A
#
# COMPACT_ATOMS: atom_id res chain seq x y z
N MET A 1 77.32 -4.26 -41.66
CA MET A 1 76.60 -4.11 -40.38
C MET A 1 75.39 -3.23 -40.68
N ARG A 2 74.18 -3.82 -40.74
CA ARG A 2 72.91 -3.15 -40.97
C ARG A 2 72.09 -3.20 -39.66
N LEU A 3 71.82 -2.01 -39.13
CA LEU A 3 70.96 -1.86 -37.93
C LEU A 3 69.52 -1.85 -38.39
N LEU A 4 68.69 -2.75 -37.84
CA LEU A 4 67.25 -2.73 -37.98
C LEU A 4 66.66 -1.74 -36.93
N PRO A 5 65.65 -0.96 -37.30
CA PRO A 5 64.93 -0.15 -36.33
C PRO A 5 63.87 -0.99 -35.53
N ILE A 6 63.85 -0.81 -34.23
CA ILE A 6 62.84 -1.40 -33.32
C ILE A 6 61.57 -0.55 -33.42
N ALA A 7 60.51 -1.14 -33.93
CA ALA A 7 59.18 -0.50 -33.93
C ALA A 7 58.55 -0.62 -32.55
N LEU A 8 58.31 0.50 -31.88
CA LEU A 8 57.62 0.61 -30.61
C LEU A 8 56.10 0.58 -30.86
N ALA A 9 55.43 -0.56 -30.55
CA ALA A 9 53.99 -0.67 -30.64
C ALA A 9 53.35 -0.05 -29.39
N CYS A 10 52.70 1.10 -29.56
CA CYS A 10 51.85 1.67 -28.53
C CYS A 10 50.55 0.89 -28.44
N VAL A 11 50.36 0.13 -27.32
CA VAL A 11 49.09 -0.49 -26.99
C VAL A 11 48.20 0.57 -26.32
N PHE A 12 47.18 1.02 -27.04
CA PHE A 12 46.11 1.84 -26.45
C PHE A 12 45.16 0.91 -25.71
N VAL A 13 45.22 0.94 -24.38
CA VAL A 13 44.19 0.33 -23.54
C VAL A 13 42.99 1.29 -23.50
N ALA A 14 41.94 0.94 -24.23
CA ALA A 14 40.66 1.65 -24.13
C ALA A 14 40.02 1.32 -22.78
N LEU A 15 40.06 2.29 -21.84
CA LEU A 15 39.25 2.22 -20.62
C LEU A 15 37.78 2.44 -21.01
N SER A 16 37.00 1.36 -21.09
CA SER A 16 35.54 1.46 -21.18
C SER A 16 35.01 1.90 -19.80
N LEU A 17 34.64 3.20 -19.69
CA LEU A 17 33.84 3.69 -18.59
C LEU A 17 32.44 3.05 -18.71
N SER A 18 32.19 2.00 -17.93
CA SER A 18 30.83 1.53 -17.69
C SER A 18 30.11 2.59 -16.84
N ALA A 19 29.23 3.35 -17.45
CA ALA A 19 28.30 4.21 -16.74
C ALA A 19 27.37 3.29 -15.91
N ALA A 20 27.45 3.39 -14.59
CA ALA A 20 26.46 2.79 -13.70
C ALA A 20 25.10 3.41 -14.02
N PRO A 21 24.01 2.62 -14.02
CA PRO A 21 22.68 3.19 -14.17
C PRO A 21 22.44 4.10 -12.96
N THR A 22 22.33 5.40 -13.23
CA THR A 22 21.82 6.38 -12.27
C THR A 22 20.46 5.90 -11.85
N GLY A 23 20.33 5.52 -10.57
CA GLY A 23 19.06 5.14 -9.95
C GLY A 23 18.04 6.23 -10.24
N ALA A 24 17.03 5.90 -11.04
CA ALA A 24 15.88 6.74 -11.22
C ALA A 24 15.26 6.96 -9.84
N ASP A 25 15.27 8.19 -9.37
CA ASP A 25 14.53 8.65 -8.21
C ASP A 25 13.06 8.23 -8.38
N GLY A 26 12.66 7.17 -7.67
CA GLY A 26 11.32 6.60 -7.72
C GLY A 26 10.22 7.49 -7.12
N ARG A 27 10.42 8.81 -7.04
CA ARG A 27 9.48 9.75 -6.44
C ARG A 27 8.46 10.37 -7.41
N GLY A 28 8.58 10.13 -8.71
CA GLY A 28 7.80 10.89 -9.71
C GLY A 28 6.77 10.11 -10.52
N ALA A 29 6.68 8.79 -10.41
CA ALA A 29 5.89 7.97 -11.34
C ALA A 29 4.73 7.20 -10.70
N MET A 30 4.32 7.52 -9.47
CA MET A 30 3.53 6.58 -8.69
C MET A 30 2.01 6.63 -8.90
N PHE A 31 1.42 7.67 -9.45
CA PHE A 31 -0.04 7.80 -9.36
C PHE A 31 -0.71 8.39 -10.59
N VAL A 32 -0.30 7.99 -11.79
CA VAL A 32 -1.04 8.30 -13.02
C VAL A 32 -1.86 7.07 -13.39
N GLY A 33 -3.03 6.94 -12.79
CA GLY A 33 -3.99 5.87 -13.09
C GLY A 33 -5.16 5.87 -12.12
N ASP A 34 -6.32 5.45 -12.58
CA ASP A 34 -7.58 5.49 -11.82
C ASP A 34 -7.67 4.50 -10.65
N ALA A 35 -6.77 3.53 -10.54
CA ALA A 35 -6.78 2.53 -9.47
C ALA A 35 -5.37 2.24 -8.93
N PRO A 36 -5.24 1.86 -7.63
CA PRO A 36 -3.95 1.52 -7.04
C PRO A 36 -3.24 0.43 -7.83
N PRO A 37 -1.93 0.60 -8.16
CA PRO A 37 -1.15 -0.46 -8.78
C PRO A 37 -1.17 -1.74 -7.94
N ALA A 38 -1.25 -2.90 -8.61
CA ALA A 38 -1.27 -4.21 -7.94
C ALA A 38 -0.07 -4.41 -7.00
N ALA A 39 1.09 -3.89 -7.38
CA ALA A 39 2.32 -3.95 -6.58
C ALA A 39 2.17 -3.26 -5.21
N ILE A 40 1.50 -2.10 -5.15
CA ILE A 40 1.29 -1.38 -3.89
C ILE A 40 0.30 -2.12 -3.01
N ARG A 41 -0.81 -2.65 -3.57
CA ARG A 41 -1.74 -3.49 -2.82
C ARG A 41 -1.05 -4.72 -2.22
N ALA A 42 -0.22 -5.40 -3.01
CA ALA A 42 0.57 -6.53 -2.55
C ALA A 42 1.57 -6.13 -1.46
N ARG A 43 2.17 -4.95 -1.56
CA ARG A 43 3.11 -4.44 -0.55
C ARG A 43 2.41 -4.16 0.78
N VAL A 44 1.28 -3.47 0.76
CA VAL A 44 0.47 -3.24 1.98
C VAL A 44 0.04 -4.56 2.61
N LEU A 45 -0.45 -5.52 1.82
CA LEU A 45 -0.84 -6.84 2.33
C LEU A 45 0.30 -7.57 3.03
N ARG A 46 1.52 -7.54 2.45
CA ARG A 46 2.70 -8.16 3.08
C ARG A 46 3.04 -7.49 4.41
N LEU A 47 3.07 -6.16 4.48
CA LEU A 47 3.38 -5.40 5.69
C LEU A 47 2.35 -5.67 6.79
N VAL A 48 1.07 -5.71 6.44
CA VAL A 48 -0.01 -6.06 7.37
C VAL A 48 0.14 -7.49 7.86
N ASN A 49 0.42 -8.47 6.99
CA ASN A 49 0.62 -9.86 7.38
C ASN A 49 1.90 -10.07 8.21
N GLU A 50 2.94 -9.31 7.95
CA GLU A 50 4.12 -9.28 8.80
C GLU A 50 3.78 -8.75 10.21
N ALA A 51 2.97 -7.70 10.31
CA ALA A 51 2.50 -7.20 11.60
C ALA A 51 1.65 -8.23 12.34
N ARG A 52 0.78 -8.96 11.64
CA ARG A 52 -0.10 -10.01 12.20
C ARG A 52 0.65 -11.25 12.66
N SER A 53 1.80 -11.56 12.08
CA SER A 53 2.59 -12.76 12.44
C SER A 53 3.29 -12.66 13.81
N ARG A 54 3.27 -11.50 14.47
CA ARG A 54 3.95 -11.26 15.76
C ARG A 54 2.96 -10.71 16.79
N SER A 55 3.21 -10.99 18.08
CA SER A 55 2.44 -10.34 19.14
C SER A 55 2.65 -8.83 19.10
N ARG A 56 1.59 -8.05 19.36
CA ARG A 56 1.61 -6.59 19.26
C ARG A 56 0.80 -5.94 20.38
N ARG A 57 1.26 -4.77 20.82
CA ARG A 57 0.43 -3.89 21.66
C ARG A 57 -0.23 -2.84 20.78
N CYS A 58 -1.56 -2.75 20.87
CA CYS A 58 -2.35 -1.71 20.25
C CYS A 58 -2.90 -0.82 21.39
N GLY A 59 -2.22 0.29 21.64
CA GLY A 59 -2.48 1.08 22.85
C GLY A 59 -2.19 0.27 24.12
N GLY A 60 -3.17 0.16 25.01
CA GLY A 60 -3.06 -0.59 26.26
C GLY A 60 -3.22 -2.10 26.11
N GLU A 61 -3.80 -2.58 25.02
CA GLU A 61 -4.17 -3.97 24.82
C GLU A 61 -3.09 -4.77 24.08
N ARG A 62 -2.90 -6.03 24.47
CA ARG A 62 -1.95 -6.96 23.82
C ARG A 62 -2.70 -7.96 22.96
N TYR A 63 -2.28 -8.06 21.71
CA TYR A 63 -2.77 -9.02 20.72
C TYR A 63 -1.73 -10.12 20.49
N ALA A 64 -2.16 -11.38 20.51
CA ALA A 64 -1.36 -12.52 20.08
C ALA A 64 -1.16 -12.49 18.56
N PRO A 65 -0.19 -13.24 18.00
CA PRO A 65 -0.11 -13.46 16.57
C PRO A 65 -1.41 -14.05 16.03
N VAL A 66 -1.80 -13.62 14.84
CA VAL A 66 -3.05 -14.04 14.19
C VAL A 66 -2.80 -14.47 12.75
N ALA A 67 -3.72 -15.24 12.17
CA ALA A 67 -3.60 -15.75 10.80
C ALA A 67 -3.42 -14.62 9.77
N PRO A 68 -2.65 -14.85 8.69
CA PRO A 68 -2.52 -13.88 7.61
C PRO A 68 -3.85 -13.64 6.90
N LEU A 69 -4.01 -12.43 6.37
CA LEU A 69 -5.15 -12.04 5.55
C LEU A 69 -4.95 -12.43 4.09
N ALA A 70 -6.02 -12.87 3.43
CA ALA A 70 -6.07 -13.02 1.99
C ALA A 70 -6.49 -11.70 1.30
N PRO A 71 -6.02 -11.43 0.07
CA PRO A 71 -6.49 -10.30 -0.72
C PRO A 71 -7.87 -10.57 -1.29
N SER A 72 -8.75 -9.56 -1.32
CA SER A 72 -10.07 -9.64 -1.94
C SER A 72 -10.28 -8.52 -2.95
N GLN A 73 -10.65 -8.87 -4.19
CA GLN A 73 -10.92 -7.92 -5.27
C GLN A 73 -12.12 -7.01 -4.93
N LEU A 74 -13.18 -7.57 -4.34
CA LEU A 74 -14.36 -6.79 -3.97
C LEU A 74 -14.06 -5.79 -2.85
N LEU A 75 -13.20 -6.18 -1.89
CA LEU A 75 -12.75 -5.27 -0.84
C LEU A 75 -11.79 -4.19 -1.39
N ASN A 76 -10.92 -4.52 -2.36
CA ASN A 76 -10.11 -3.52 -3.06
C ASN A 76 -10.98 -2.49 -3.76
N GLU A 77 -12.04 -2.92 -4.45
CA GLU A 77 -12.95 -2.04 -5.16
C GLU A 77 -13.75 -1.15 -4.19
N ALA A 78 -14.26 -1.71 -3.08
CA ALA A 78 -14.94 -0.93 -2.05
C ALA A 78 -14.02 0.16 -1.47
N ALA A 79 -12.80 -0.22 -1.10
CA ALA A 79 -11.78 0.67 -0.57
C ALA A 79 -11.41 1.78 -1.58
N TYR A 80 -11.19 1.41 -2.84
CA TYR A 80 -10.85 2.37 -3.89
C TYR A 80 -11.97 3.37 -4.15
N ARG A 81 -13.24 2.91 -4.27
CA ARG A 81 -14.38 3.82 -4.47
C ARG A 81 -14.49 4.84 -3.35
N HIS A 82 -14.31 4.42 -2.11
CA HIS A 82 -14.37 5.33 -0.97
C HIS A 82 -13.18 6.30 -0.92
N ALA A 83 -11.96 5.83 -1.16
CA ALA A 83 -10.78 6.69 -1.26
C ALA A 83 -10.95 7.76 -2.35
N ARG A 84 -11.47 7.35 -3.53
CA ARG A 84 -11.76 8.26 -4.65
C ARG A 84 -12.86 9.27 -4.31
N ASP A 85 -13.90 8.85 -3.58
CA ASP A 85 -14.96 9.75 -3.13
C ASP A 85 -14.41 10.83 -2.18
N MET A 86 -13.62 10.43 -1.18
CA MET A 86 -12.92 11.34 -0.28
C MET A 86 -12.02 12.32 -1.04
N ALA A 87 -11.20 11.81 -1.97
CA ALA A 87 -10.27 12.61 -2.75
C ALA A 87 -10.96 13.62 -3.68
N ARG A 88 -12.06 13.21 -4.33
CA ARG A 88 -12.83 14.07 -5.25
C ARG A 88 -13.58 15.19 -4.56
N HIS A 89 -14.06 14.93 -3.34
CA HIS A 89 -14.94 15.83 -2.62
C HIS A 89 -14.29 16.46 -1.37
N SER A 90 -12.98 16.20 -1.18
CA SER A 90 -12.17 16.81 -0.12
C SER A 90 -12.77 16.62 1.28
N PHE A 91 -13.23 15.40 1.59
CA PHE A 91 -13.65 15.01 2.94
C PHE A 91 -12.82 13.83 3.45
N PHE A 92 -12.84 13.58 4.76
CA PHE A 92 -12.11 12.48 5.39
C PHE A 92 -12.97 11.91 6.51
N ASP A 93 -13.69 10.83 6.23
CA ASP A 93 -14.62 10.18 7.14
C ASP A 93 -14.83 8.72 6.73
N HIS A 94 -15.19 7.88 7.70
CA HIS A 94 -15.64 6.50 7.45
C HIS A 94 -17.01 6.44 6.77
N ALA A 95 -17.89 7.39 7.06
CA ALA A 95 -19.16 7.53 6.37
C ALA A 95 -18.96 8.09 4.96
N GLY A 96 -19.57 7.47 3.97
CA GLY A 96 -19.64 8.04 2.62
C GLY A 96 -20.54 9.27 2.60
N ARG A 97 -20.44 10.11 1.58
CA ARG A 97 -21.32 11.31 1.39
C ARG A 97 -22.80 10.95 1.31
N ASP A 98 -23.11 9.71 0.92
CA ASP A 98 -24.46 9.14 0.91
C ASP A 98 -24.85 8.50 2.24
N GLY A 99 -24.09 8.70 3.30
CA GLY A 99 -24.27 8.12 4.63
C GLY A 99 -23.87 6.64 4.74
N SER A 100 -23.36 6.04 3.65
CA SER A 100 -23.01 4.62 3.65
C SER A 100 -21.84 4.31 4.58
N GLN A 101 -22.00 3.27 5.39
CA GLN A 101 -20.95 2.71 6.23
C GLN A 101 -20.12 1.65 5.46
N PRO A 102 -18.89 1.31 5.91
CA PRO A 102 -18.03 0.33 5.24
C PRO A 102 -18.74 -0.98 4.90
N LYS A 103 -19.51 -1.54 5.84
CA LYS A 103 -20.29 -2.77 5.63
C LYS A 103 -21.31 -2.66 4.50
N GLN A 104 -21.95 -1.51 4.37
CA GLN A 104 -22.91 -1.26 3.28
C GLN A 104 -22.22 -1.14 1.92
N ARG A 105 -21.04 -0.50 1.89
CA ARG A 105 -20.24 -0.36 0.66
C ARG A 105 -19.79 -1.72 0.10
N VAL A 106 -19.28 -2.61 0.97
CA VAL A 106 -18.90 -3.95 0.52
C VAL A 106 -20.11 -4.79 0.09
N ALA A 107 -21.26 -4.66 0.79
CA ALA A 107 -22.47 -5.36 0.44
C ALA A 107 -23.04 -4.95 -0.93
N ARG A 108 -22.96 -3.67 -1.30
CA ARG A 108 -23.36 -3.16 -2.63
C ARG A 108 -22.55 -3.77 -3.78
N LEU A 109 -21.36 -4.29 -3.50
CA LEU A 109 -20.52 -5.02 -4.45
C LEU A 109 -20.74 -6.53 -4.45
N GLY A 110 -21.73 -7.01 -3.68
CA GLY A 110 -22.02 -8.43 -3.55
C GLY A 110 -21.16 -9.17 -2.51
N TYR A 111 -20.30 -8.45 -1.76
CA TYR A 111 -19.49 -9.10 -0.72
C TYR A 111 -20.29 -9.30 0.57
N ARG A 112 -20.44 -10.57 0.97
CA ARG A 112 -21.19 -10.95 2.19
C ARG A 112 -20.23 -11.09 3.37
N SER A 113 -20.35 -10.21 4.38
CA SER A 113 -19.50 -10.20 5.58
C SER A 113 -20.28 -10.48 6.86
N ARG A 114 -19.64 -11.16 7.81
CA ARG A 114 -20.06 -11.23 9.22
C ARG A 114 -19.58 -9.98 9.97
N LEU A 115 -18.31 -9.60 9.74
CA LEU A 115 -17.67 -8.43 10.32
C LEU A 115 -17.00 -7.65 9.20
N THR A 116 -17.05 -6.32 9.28
CA THR A 116 -16.32 -5.41 8.40
C THR A 116 -15.67 -4.34 9.27
N GLY A 117 -14.37 -4.17 9.11
CA GLY A 117 -13.58 -3.08 9.68
C GLY A 117 -13.02 -2.19 8.58
N GLU A 118 -12.65 -0.97 8.94
CA GLU A 118 -12.01 -0.04 8.02
C GLU A 118 -10.94 0.78 8.73
N ASN A 119 -9.81 0.98 8.06
CA ASN A 119 -8.79 1.95 8.42
C ASN A 119 -8.68 2.95 7.29
N ILE A 120 -8.69 4.25 7.61
CA ILE A 120 -8.45 5.32 6.65
C ILE A 120 -7.22 6.11 7.06
N ALA A 121 -6.52 6.69 6.08
CA ALA A 121 -5.41 7.61 6.33
C ALA A 121 -5.35 8.69 5.25
N PHE A 122 -4.83 9.86 5.62
CA PHE A 122 -4.64 11.02 4.76
C PHE A 122 -3.21 11.50 4.86
N GLY A 123 -2.54 11.63 3.73
CA GLY A 123 -1.18 12.16 3.64
C GLY A 123 -0.07 11.17 3.36
N PRO A 124 0.01 9.93 3.96
CA PRO A 124 1.11 9.01 3.69
C PRO A 124 1.38 8.83 2.20
N GLU A 125 2.65 8.84 1.82
CA GLU A 125 3.07 8.76 0.41
C GLU A 125 3.49 7.34 -0.01
N SER A 126 3.59 6.41 0.96
CA SER A 126 4.03 5.03 0.70
C SER A 126 3.21 3.98 1.47
N ALA A 127 3.33 2.73 1.04
CA ALA A 127 2.76 1.57 1.73
C ALA A 127 3.32 1.42 3.14
N GLU A 128 4.61 1.71 3.30
CA GLU A 128 5.33 1.65 4.58
C GLU A 128 4.78 2.68 5.56
N GLU A 129 4.65 3.92 5.13
CA GLU A 129 4.16 5.02 5.96
C GLU A 129 2.72 4.78 6.40
N VAL A 130 1.84 4.40 5.48
CA VAL A 130 0.43 4.20 5.82
C VAL A 130 0.25 3.04 6.80
N VAL A 131 0.94 1.91 6.60
CA VAL A 131 0.85 0.77 7.52
C VAL A 131 1.48 1.11 8.87
N ALA A 132 2.63 1.80 8.89
CA ALA A 132 3.24 2.25 10.14
C ALA A 132 2.30 3.19 10.92
N GLY A 133 1.65 4.13 10.23
CA GLY A 133 0.66 5.03 10.82
C GLY A 133 -0.54 4.30 11.43
N TRP A 134 -1.11 3.33 10.70
CA TRP A 134 -2.19 2.50 11.25
C TRP A 134 -1.75 1.68 12.46
N LEU A 135 -0.55 1.09 12.43
CA LEU A 135 -0.05 0.30 13.55
C LEU A 135 0.31 1.15 14.78
N ALA A 136 0.59 2.43 14.60
CA ALA A 136 0.83 3.38 15.70
C ALA A 136 -0.47 3.87 16.35
N SER A 137 -1.61 3.78 15.66
CA SER A 137 -2.93 4.18 16.17
C SER A 137 -3.62 2.99 16.86
N PRO A 138 -4.03 3.11 18.14
CA PRO A 138 -4.64 1.99 18.87
C PRO A 138 -5.82 1.32 18.16
N GLY A 139 -6.77 2.11 17.65
CA GLY A 139 -7.97 1.59 16.98
C GLY A 139 -7.66 0.94 15.62
N HIS A 140 -6.82 1.56 14.80
CA HIS A 140 -6.42 0.99 13.52
C HIS A 140 -5.58 -0.29 13.70
N CYS A 141 -4.69 -0.30 14.70
CA CYS A 141 -3.89 -1.45 15.07
C CYS A 141 -4.80 -2.61 15.54
N ALA A 142 -5.81 -2.35 16.38
CA ALA A 142 -6.78 -3.34 16.81
C ALA A 142 -7.54 -3.95 15.61
N ASN A 143 -7.97 -3.13 14.66
CA ASN A 143 -8.59 -3.61 13.43
C ASN A 143 -7.66 -4.55 12.63
N ILE A 144 -6.38 -4.21 12.52
CA ILE A 144 -5.38 -5.07 11.85
C ILE A 144 -5.19 -6.38 12.60
N MET A 145 -5.19 -6.36 13.91
CA MET A 145 -4.94 -7.52 14.77
C MET A 145 -6.21 -8.31 15.14
N GLU A 146 -7.38 -7.93 14.66
CA GLU A 146 -8.64 -8.66 14.91
C GLU A 146 -8.55 -10.10 14.38
N PRO A 147 -8.66 -11.13 15.24
CA PRO A 147 -8.41 -12.52 14.83
C PRO A 147 -9.47 -13.10 13.90
N ARG A 148 -10.69 -12.57 13.91
CA ARG A 148 -11.79 -13.03 13.04
C ARG A 148 -11.67 -12.56 11.61
N ILE A 149 -10.92 -11.47 11.36
CA ILE A 149 -10.71 -10.95 10.02
C ILE A 149 -9.83 -11.91 9.22
N GLN A 150 -10.26 -12.23 8.00
CA GLN A 150 -9.63 -13.20 7.08
C GLN A 150 -9.23 -12.59 5.75
N GLU A 151 -9.89 -11.50 5.34
CA GLU A 151 -9.63 -10.86 4.05
C GLU A 151 -9.47 -9.36 4.18
N MET A 152 -8.70 -8.78 3.26
CA MET A 152 -8.56 -7.33 3.16
C MET A 152 -8.54 -6.84 1.72
N GLY A 153 -8.89 -5.57 1.56
CA GLY A 153 -8.69 -4.80 0.35
C GLY A 153 -8.03 -3.45 0.63
N ILE A 154 -7.33 -2.94 -0.36
CA ILE A 154 -6.67 -1.63 -0.32
C ILE A 154 -7.10 -0.79 -1.51
N GLY A 155 -7.46 0.46 -1.22
CA GLY A 155 -7.67 1.51 -2.19
C GLY A 155 -6.97 2.79 -1.75
N PHE A 156 -6.53 3.59 -2.72
CA PHE A 156 -6.12 4.96 -2.47
C PHE A 156 -6.42 5.85 -3.68
N ALA A 157 -6.50 7.14 -3.46
CA ALA A 157 -6.67 8.14 -4.50
C ALA A 157 -5.95 9.43 -4.12
N VAL A 158 -5.44 10.13 -5.13
CA VAL A 158 -4.77 11.43 -4.95
C VAL A 158 -5.80 12.54 -4.96
N GLY A 159 -5.81 13.36 -3.93
CA GLY A 159 -6.67 14.54 -3.81
C GLY A 159 -6.24 15.67 -4.74
N ARG A 160 -7.20 16.51 -5.13
CA ARG A 160 -6.94 17.67 -5.99
C ARG A 160 -6.08 18.75 -5.32
N SER A 161 -6.20 18.90 -4.01
CA SER A 161 -5.46 19.88 -3.23
C SER A 161 -4.15 19.27 -2.74
N ARG A 162 -3.00 19.86 -3.13
CA ARG A 162 -1.64 19.50 -2.67
C ARG A 162 -1.18 18.07 -2.92
N GLY A 163 -1.87 17.29 -3.78
CA GLY A 163 -1.45 15.91 -4.07
C GLY A 163 -1.56 14.91 -2.91
N ALA A 164 -2.24 15.28 -1.81
CA ALA A 164 -2.37 14.39 -0.66
C ALA A 164 -3.13 13.11 -1.00
N ILE A 165 -2.68 11.99 -0.46
CA ILE A 165 -3.22 10.67 -0.76
C ILE A 165 -4.23 10.28 0.32
N TYR A 166 -5.40 9.84 -0.12
CA TYR A 166 -6.44 9.24 0.71
C TYR A 166 -6.35 7.73 0.62
N TRP A 167 -6.08 7.07 1.75
CA TRP A 167 -5.96 5.62 1.84
C TRP A 167 -7.16 5.02 2.53
N VAL A 168 -7.58 3.87 2.04
CA VAL A 168 -8.62 3.04 2.67
C VAL A 168 -8.16 1.59 2.69
N GLN A 169 -8.16 0.99 3.89
CA GLN A 169 -8.05 -0.46 4.08
C GLN A 169 -9.41 -0.97 4.52
N THR A 170 -10.02 -1.85 3.75
CA THR A 170 -11.24 -2.56 4.12
C THR A 170 -10.88 -3.96 4.58
N LEU A 171 -11.35 -4.34 5.76
CA LEU A 171 -11.05 -5.58 6.46
C LEU A 171 -12.35 -6.37 6.62
N ALA A 172 -12.35 -7.68 6.39
CA ALA A 172 -13.58 -8.44 6.49
C ALA A 172 -13.40 -9.88 7.01
N TRP A 173 -14.44 -10.34 7.71
CA TRP A 173 -14.72 -11.73 7.95
C TRP A 173 -15.84 -12.17 7.01
N PRO A 174 -15.56 -12.99 5.98
CA PRO A 174 -16.56 -13.39 5.00
C PRO A 174 -17.65 -14.26 5.63
N ARG A 175 -18.83 -14.26 5.00
CA ARG A 175 -19.84 -15.32 5.20
C ARG A 175 -19.60 -16.41 4.18
N PRO A 176 -19.77 -17.68 4.54
CA PRO A 176 -19.82 -18.76 3.58
C PRO A 176 -20.93 -18.54 2.53
#